data_470406312134b1f835655f432edaa67c
#
_entry.id   470406312134b1f835655f432edaa67c
#
_cell.length_a   1.000
_cell.length_b   1.000
_cell.length_c   1.000
_cell.angle_alpha   90.00
_cell.angle_beta   90.00
_cell.angle_gamma   90.00
#
_symmetry.space_group_name_H-M   'P 1'
#
loop_
_entity.id
_entity.type
_entity.pdbx_description
1 polymer ?
#
loop_
_entity_poly.entity_id
_entity_poly.type
_entity_poly.pdbx_seq_one_letter_code
_entity_poly.pdbx_strand_id
1 'polypeptide(L)'
;MASGRTRVLIILAVLLSAVLLLFSLGAGGAPFGTACTAAADPAEKIPIKVLILPKFEVDAMGGDFPGEAQLYYEEYLAGGEEYEVPYASEDCRLYVKDGVALCTLGMGKLRAALNTAAVLSDDRFDFSDAYIFSVGCAGSAVGTTVMGDVVVASAAVDYDLGHRADARELSDPDALTWFHEEEFDDAAVVRLDPQLVQRVYALVKDLPLETTERTRSYMSSCFDGAEWAVRDPIVLLGTTVTGDNYWKGQHDHENALAMVQTYDCPDPYAVTEMEDIAVCEAVKLRGLLDRLIVLRCSVNMDAFMGGATPEILWGNDGTDDQLSQDYSKEAADIFPTAMENNFLVGSTIIDAVLQGSF
;
A
#
# COMPACT_ATOMS: atom_id res chain seq x y z
N MET A 1 -35.24 31.28 -37.11
CA MET A 1 -34.69 30.01 -36.54
C MET A 1 -34.09 30.36 -35.19
N ALA A 2 -34.75 30.05 -34.10
CA ALA A 2 -34.22 30.28 -32.78
C ALA A 2 -33.10 29.30 -32.47
N SER A 3 -31.98 29.81 -32.01
CA SER A 3 -30.76 29.02 -31.75
C SER A 3 -31.00 27.93 -30.69
N GLY A 4 -30.30 26.80 -30.78
CA GLY A 4 -30.45 25.65 -29.88
C GLY A 4 -30.30 26.01 -28.40
N ARG A 5 -29.62 27.10 -28.05
CA ARG A 5 -29.47 27.61 -26.66
C ARG A 5 -30.79 28.11 -26.07
N THR A 6 -31.68 28.71 -26.88
CA THR A 6 -32.99 29.21 -26.41
C THR A 6 -33.95 28.06 -26.06
N ARG A 7 -33.87 26.94 -26.77
CA ARG A 7 -34.69 25.75 -26.52
C ARG A 7 -34.29 25.01 -25.24
N VAL A 8 -33.01 24.95 -24.94
CA VAL A 8 -32.50 24.30 -23.67
C VAL A 8 -32.90 25.12 -22.43
N LEU A 9 -32.86 26.47 -22.52
CA LEU A 9 -33.30 27.35 -21.43
C LEU A 9 -34.78 27.27 -21.16
N ILE A 10 -35.61 27.10 -22.16
CA ILE A 10 -37.07 26.96 -22.03
C ILE A 10 -37.43 25.61 -21.39
N ILE A 11 -36.75 24.54 -21.72
CA ILE A 11 -36.98 23.20 -21.14
C ILE A 11 -36.55 23.17 -19.65
N LEU A 12 -35.44 23.80 -19.28
CA LEU A 12 -35.04 23.93 -17.89
C LEU A 12 -35.98 24.76 -17.05
N ALA A 13 -36.53 25.87 -17.59
CA ALA A 13 -37.51 26.71 -16.90
C ALA A 13 -38.83 25.99 -16.67
N VAL A 14 -39.30 25.17 -17.61
CA VAL A 14 -40.53 24.39 -17.47
C VAL A 14 -40.39 23.26 -16.46
N LEU A 15 -39.22 22.61 -16.38
CA LEU A 15 -38.93 21.56 -15.38
C LEU A 15 -38.82 22.14 -13.96
N LEU A 16 -38.24 23.34 -13.79
CA LEU A 16 -38.17 24.02 -12.49
C LEU A 16 -39.55 24.47 -11.99
N SER A 17 -40.42 24.88 -12.90
CA SER A 17 -41.79 25.30 -12.55
C SER A 17 -42.71 24.14 -12.16
N ALA A 18 -42.48 22.94 -12.75
CA ALA A 18 -43.21 21.72 -12.41
C ALA A 18 -42.86 21.19 -11.03
N VAL A 19 -41.62 21.33 -10.59
CA VAL A 19 -41.15 20.91 -9.26
C VAL A 19 -41.68 21.84 -8.17
N LEU A 20 -41.82 23.16 -8.45
CA LEU A 20 -42.36 24.11 -7.50
C LEU A 20 -43.91 24.00 -7.32
N LEU A 21 -44.65 23.51 -8.34
CA LEU A 21 -46.09 23.30 -8.23
C LEU A 21 -46.46 22.02 -7.46
N LEU A 22 -45.59 21.04 -7.35
CA LEU A 22 -45.81 19.82 -6.56
C LEU A 22 -45.67 20.04 -5.04
N PHE A 23 -45.02 21.10 -4.61
CA PHE A 23 -44.87 21.44 -3.22
C PHE A 23 -46.01 22.34 -2.63
N SER A 24 -46.92 22.83 -3.47
CA SER A 24 -47.97 23.76 -3.04
C SER A 24 -49.38 23.15 -2.86
N LEU A 25 -49.58 21.86 -3.11
CA LEU A 25 -50.87 21.18 -3.04
C LEU A 25 -51.00 20.18 -1.89
N GLY A 26 -50.08 20.20 -0.90
CA GLY A 26 -50.08 19.30 0.26
C GLY A 26 -50.28 19.93 1.63
N ALA A 27 -51.03 21.06 1.73
CA ALA A 27 -51.33 21.67 3.02
C ALA A 27 -52.72 21.30 3.54
N GLY A 28 -52.90 20.02 3.87
CA GLY A 28 -54.02 19.51 4.65
C GLY A 28 -53.49 19.01 5.99
N GLY A 29 -53.71 19.80 7.06
CA GLY A 29 -53.16 19.53 8.38
C GLY A 29 -53.64 18.27 9.04
N ALA A 30 -52.73 17.43 9.41
CA ALA A 30 -52.82 16.56 10.58
C ALA A 30 -51.66 16.96 11.52
N PRO A 31 -51.87 17.03 12.85
CA PRO A 31 -50.78 17.34 13.76
C PRO A 31 -49.83 16.16 13.76
N PHE A 32 -48.69 16.29 13.09
CA PHE A 32 -47.55 15.38 13.30
C PHE A 32 -47.11 15.60 14.74
N GLY A 33 -47.51 14.69 15.62
CA GLY A 33 -46.84 14.50 16.88
C GLY A 33 -45.36 14.27 16.60
N THR A 34 -44.51 15.23 16.96
CA THR A 34 -43.09 15.06 17.08
C THR A 34 -42.87 14.00 18.16
N ALA A 35 -42.90 12.73 17.76
CA ALA A 35 -42.14 11.74 18.51
C ALA A 35 -40.67 12.17 18.34
N CYS A 36 -40.16 12.93 19.30
CA CYS A 36 -38.75 12.93 19.58
C CYS A 36 -38.40 11.47 19.93
N THR A 37 -38.03 10.67 18.94
CA THR A 37 -37.19 9.54 19.22
C THR A 37 -35.91 10.15 19.82
N ALA A 38 -35.74 9.98 21.13
CA ALA A 38 -34.46 10.21 21.75
C ALA A 38 -33.44 9.48 20.85
N ALA A 39 -32.55 10.26 20.25
CA ALA A 39 -31.39 9.64 19.61
C ALA A 39 -30.77 8.79 20.71
N ALA A 40 -30.65 7.48 20.45
CA ALA A 40 -29.87 6.62 21.33
C ALA A 40 -28.52 7.32 21.49
N ASP A 41 -28.01 7.42 22.71
CA ASP A 41 -26.66 7.88 22.91
C ASP A 41 -25.76 7.11 21.95
N PRO A 42 -24.89 7.78 21.17
CA PRO A 42 -23.99 7.08 20.28
C PRO A 42 -23.22 6.07 21.12
N ALA A 43 -23.29 4.80 20.72
CA ALA A 43 -22.54 3.75 21.39
C ALA A 43 -21.09 4.21 21.50
N GLU A 44 -20.48 4.01 22.66
CA GLU A 44 -19.07 4.35 22.88
C GLU A 44 -18.21 3.59 21.86
N LYS A 45 -17.41 4.31 21.09
CA LYS A 45 -16.55 3.72 20.07
C LYS A 45 -15.42 2.95 20.73
N ILE A 46 -15.01 1.85 20.12
CA ILE A 46 -13.84 1.07 20.54
C ILE A 46 -12.58 1.85 20.15
N PRO A 47 -11.75 2.31 21.11
CA PRO A 47 -10.55 3.07 20.79
C PRO A 47 -9.47 2.16 20.22
N ILE A 48 -8.90 2.55 19.08
CA ILE A 48 -7.78 1.87 18.44
C ILE A 48 -6.52 2.73 18.56
N LYS A 49 -5.44 2.14 19.05
CA LYS A 49 -4.11 2.77 19.16
C LYS A 49 -3.19 2.41 18.01
N VAL A 50 -3.38 1.21 17.46
CA VAL A 50 -2.58 0.67 16.36
C VAL A 50 -3.51 -0.01 15.37
N LEU A 51 -3.40 0.39 14.09
CA LEU A 51 -4.07 -0.26 12.96
C LEU A 51 -3.01 -0.83 12.02
N ILE A 52 -3.02 -2.15 11.80
CA ILE A 52 -2.07 -2.86 10.95
C ILE A 52 -2.78 -3.25 9.66
N LEU A 53 -2.21 -2.89 8.51
CA LEU A 53 -2.77 -3.02 7.17
C LEU A 53 -1.84 -3.84 6.26
N PRO A 54 -1.73 -5.17 6.45
CA PRO A 54 -1.11 -6.07 5.48
C PRO A 54 -2.00 -6.21 4.23
N LYS A 55 -1.47 -6.77 3.14
CA LYS A 55 -2.19 -6.88 1.86
C LYS A 55 -2.68 -8.27 1.57
N PHE A 56 -1.95 -9.27 2.01
CA PHE A 56 -2.38 -10.67 1.86
C PHE A 56 -1.91 -11.54 3.02
N GLU A 57 -2.52 -12.70 3.14
CA GLU A 57 -2.04 -13.81 3.96
C GLU A 57 -2.02 -15.07 3.12
N VAL A 58 -1.19 -16.04 3.48
CA VAL A 58 -1.11 -17.35 2.85
C VAL A 58 -1.95 -18.32 3.65
N ASP A 59 -3.01 -18.85 3.04
CA ASP A 59 -3.97 -19.78 3.66
C ASP A 59 -4.63 -19.25 4.95
N ALA A 60 -4.17 -19.62 6.15
CA ALA A 60 -4.78 -19.23 7.42
C ALA A 60 -4.10 -17.99 8.04
N MET A 61 -4.81 -17.31 8.95
CA MET A 61 -4.25 -16.18 9.70
C MET A 61 -3.20 -16.59 10.76
N GLY A 62 -2.90 -17.88 10.91
CA GLY A 62 -1.90 -18.35 11.86
C GLY A 62 -1.63 -19.84 11.78
N GLY A 63 -0.42 -20.23 12.16
CA GLY A 63 -0.03 -21.63 12.34
C GLY A 63 0.48 -22.36 11.09
N ASP A 64 0.67 -21.66 9.97
CA ASP A 64 1.20 -22.22 8.73
C ASP A 64 2.36 -21.37 8.16
N PHE A 65 2.50 -21.28 6.84
CA PHE A 65 3.53 -20.47 6.21
C PHE A 65 3.14 -18.99 6.23
N PRO A 66 3.92 -18.10 6.89
CA PRO A 66 3.51 -16.72 7.10
C PRO A 66 3.47 -15.91 5.80
N GLY A 67 2.33 -15.25 5.57
CA GLY A 67 2.21 -14.11 4.67
C GLY A 67 2.57 -12.81 5.38
N GLU A 68 1.91 -11.71 5.01
CA GLU A 68 2.19 -10.40 5.59
C GLU A 68 1.50 -10.16 6.94
N ALA A 69 0.45 -10.90 7.25
CA ALA A 69 -0.40 -10.66 8.42
C ALA A 69 -0.09 -11.57 9.60
N GLN A 70 0.27 -12.83 9.34
CA GLN A 70 0.29 -13.90 10.35
C GLN A 70 1.09 -13.55 11.60
N LEU A 71 2.34 -13.10 11.48
CA LEU A 71 3.18 -12.82 12.64
C LEU A 71 2.61 -11.71 13.53
N TYR A 72 2.02 -10.68 12.92
CA TYR A 72 1.32 -9.61 13.65
C TYR A 72 0.03 -10.13 14.31
N TYR A 73 -0.72 -10.99 13.61
CA TYR A 73 -1.93 -11.58 14.15
C TYR A 73 -1.64 -12.49 15.35
N GLU A 74 -0.65 -13.37 15.25
CA GLU A 74 -0.26 -14.29 16.32
C GLU A 74 0.18 -13.55 17.57
N GLU A 75 0.97 -12.48 17.43
CA GLU A 75 1.49 -11.71 18.57
C GLU A 75 0.40 -10.85 19.22
N TYR A 76 -0.34 -10.07 18.43
CA TYR A 76 -1.20 -9.02 18.99
C TYR A 76 -2.69 -9.35 19.02
N LEU A 77 -3.17 -10.26 18.18
CA LEU A 77 -4.61 -10.41 17.89
C LEU A 77 -5.18 -11.79 18.15
N ALA A 78 -4.34 -12.79 18.37
CA ALA A 78 -4.80 -14.15 18.65
C ALA A 78 -5.77 -14.19 19.84
N GLY A 79 -6.99 -14.73 19.59
CA GLY A 79 -8.08 -14.76 20.56
C GLY A 79 -8.83 -13.45 20.75
N GLY A 80 -8.59 -12.44 19.90
CA GLY A 80 -9.38 -11.22 19.82
C GLY A 80 -10.73 -11.40 19.10
N GLU A 81 -11.42 -10.31 18.89
CA GLU A 81 -12.71 -10.29 18.21
C GLU A 81 -12.53 -10.03 16.70
N GLU A 82 -13.36 -10.69 15.88
CA GLU A 82 -13.41 -10.53 14.43
C GLU A 82 -14.67 -9.76 14.04
N TYR A 83 -14.52 -8.77 13.16
CA TYR A 83 -15.61 -7.93 12.68
C TYR A 83 -15.68 -7.93 11.16
N GLU A 84 -16.90 -8.04 10.63
CA GLU A 84 -17.17 -7.68 9.24
C GLU A 84 -17.05 -6.18 9.07
N VAL A 85 -16.32 -5.74 8.03
CA VAL A 85 -16.16 -4.31 7.71
C VAL A 85 -17.24 -3.89 6.71
N PRO A 86 -18.14 -2.95 7.06
CA PRO A 86 -19.17 -2.49 6.14
C PRO A 86 -18.56 -1.89 4.87
N TYR A 87 -19.12 -2.27 3.72
CA TYR A 87 -18.71 -1.76 2.39
C TYR A 87 -17.28 -2.17 1.93
N ALA A 88 -16.62 -3.05 2.66
CA ALA A 88 -15.36 -3.67 2.25
C ALA A 88 -15.59 -4.95 1.42
N SER A 89 -14.52 -5.52 0.87
CA SER A 89 -14.58 -6.83 0.24
C SER A 89 -14.86 -7.93 1.28
N GLU A 90 -15.43 -9.06 0.85
CA GLU A 90 -15.85 -10.16 1.74
C GLU A 90 -14.70 -10.75 2.56
N ASP A 91 -13.49 -10.70 2.02
CA ASP A 91 -12.25 -11.17 2.63
C ASP A 91 -11.59 -10.15 3.57
N CYS A 92 -12.07 -8.90 3.58
CA CYS A 92 -11.60 -7.86 4.49
C CYS A 92 -12.29 -8.00 5.85
N ARG A 93 -11.60 -8.61 6.80
CA ARG A 93 -12.03 -8.76 8.19
C ARG A 93 -11.17 -7.91 9.11
N LEU A 94 -11.79 -7.25 10.06
CA LEU A 94 -11.06 -6.47 11.07
C LEU A 94 -10.96 -7.29 12.36
N TYR A 95 -9.74 -7.69 12.70
CA TYR A 95 -9.43 -8.35 13.97
C TYR A 95 -9.05 -7.28 14.99
N VAL A 96 -9.62 -7.35 16.20
CA VAL A 96 -9.41 -6.33 17.24
C VAL A 96 -9.14 -6.99 18.60
N LYS A 97 -8.09 -6.52 19.29
CA LYS A 97 -7.76 -6.91 20.63
C LYS A 97 -6.93 -5.82 21.33
N ASP A 98 -7.29 -5.45 22.54
CA ASP A 98 -6.51 -4.57 23.43
C ASP A 98 -6.04 -3.23 22.79
N GLY A 99 -6.87 -2.66 21.89
CA GLY A 99 -6.58 -1.42 21.18
C GLY A 99 -5.69 -1.58 19.93
N VAL A 100 -5.35 -2.81 19.56
CA VAL A 100 -4.72 -3.15 18.29
C VAL A 100 -5.77 -3.69 17.34
N ALA A 101 -5.71 -3.25 16.08
CA ALA A 101 -6.57 -3.75 15.00
C ALA A 101 -5.71 -4.18 13.80
N LEU A 102 -6.14 -5.21 13.07
CA LEU A 102 -5.52 -5.68 11.84
C LEU A 102 -6.58 -6.00 10.81
N CYS A 103 -6.34 -5.56 9.57
CA CYS A 103 -7.19 -5.90 8.42
C CYS A 103 -6.33 -6.17 7.18
N THR A 104 -6.52 -7.32 6.55
CA THR A 104 -5.87 -7.63 5.26
C THR A 104 -6.61 -6.93 4.13
N LEU A 105 -5.90 -6.03 3.42
CA LEU A 105 -6.51 -5.11 2.45
C LEU A 105 -6.81 -5.73 1.08
N GLY A 106 -6.14 -6.82 0.72
CA GLY A 106 -6.14 -7.35 -0.64
C GLY A 106 -5.13 -6.64 -1.54
N MET A 107 -4.64 -7.35 -2.56
CA MET A 107 -3.62 -6.87 -3.50
C MET A 107 -4.17 -5.85 -4.50
N GLY A 108 -3.34 -4.88 -4.86
CA GLY A 108 -3.60 -3.84 -5.86
C GLY A 108 -4.23 -2.57 -5.30
N LYS A 109 -3.96 -1.45 -5.96
CA LYS A 109 -4.35 -0.09 -5.53
C LYS A 109 -5.85 0.03 -5.23
N LEU A 110 -6.69 -0.51 -6.12
CA LEU A 110 -8.14 -0.36 -5.98
C LEU A 110 -8.68 -1.02 -4.71
N ARG A 111 -8.29 -2.26 -4.43
CA ARG A 111 -8.71 -2.97 -3.22
C ARG A 111 -8.17 -2.30 -1.96
N ALA A 112 -6.89 -1.97 -1.96
CA ALA A 112 -6.26 -1.32 -0.83
C ALA A 112 -6.92 0.01 -0.49
N ALA A 113 -7.21 0.87 -1.48
CA ALA A 113 -7.92 2.13 -1.26
C ALA A 113 -9.31 1.94 -0.67
N LEU A 114 -10.13 1.07 -1.28
CA LEU A 114 -11.52 0.86 -0.87
C LEU A 114 -11.61 0.24 0.52
N ASN A 115 -10.80 -0.78 0.80
CA ASN A 115 -10.83 -1.46 2.10
C ASN A 115 -10.25 -0.56 3.20
N THR A 116 -9.19 0.20 2.95
CA THR A 116 -8.66 1.20 3.91
C THR A 116 -9.73 2.26 4.23
N ALA A 117 -10.39 2.79 3.20
CA ALA A 117 -11.45 3.79 3.39
C ALA A 117 -12.64 3.22 4.16
N ALA A 118 -13.04 1.97 3.91
CA ALA A 118 -14.11 1.27 4.61
C ALA A 118 -13.77 1.07 6.10
N VAL A 119 -12.57 0.54 6.40
CA VAL A 119 -12.08 0.33 7.77
C VAL A 119 -12.07 1.65 8.54
N LEU A 120 -11.45 2.70 8.00
CA LEU A 120 -11.36 4.01 8.65
C LEU A 120 -12.70 4.76 8.74
N SER A 121 -13.76 4.29 8.05
CA SER A 121 -15.11 4.84 8.09
C SER A 121 -16.04 4.06 9.01
N ASP A 122 -15.59 2.99 9.62
CA ASP A 122 -16.42 2.15 10.49
C ASP A 122 -16.66 2.86 11.83
N ASP A 123 -17.90 3.28 12.03
CA ASP A 123 -18.31 4.09 13.19
C ASP A 123 -18.24 3.36 14.54
N ARG A 124 -18.02 2.05 14.53
CA ARG A 124 -17.82 1.26 15.76
C ARG A 124 -16.47 1.55 16.42
N PHE A 125 -15.48 2.04 15.65
CA PHE A 125 -14.12 2.23 16.09
C PHE A 125 -13.72 3.71 16.08
N ASP A 126 -12.81 4.05 16.98
CA ASP A 126 -12.17 5.37 17.02
C ASP A 126 -10.69 5.23 16.65
N PHE A 127 -10.35 5.70 15.45
CA PHE A 127 -8.99 5.70 14.91
C PHE A 127 -8.28 7.06 15.07
N SER A 128 -8.89 8.04 15.74
CA SER A 128 -8.38 9.42 15.78
C SER A 128 -6.96 9.53 16.35
N ASP A 129 -6.60 8.63 17.27
CA ASP A 129 -5.28 8.56 17.90
C ASP A 129 -4.44 7.36 17.43
N ALA A 130 -4.93 6.60 16.44
CA ALA A 130 -4.26 5.40 15.98
C ALA A 130 -3.00 5.71 15.15
N TYR A 131 -1.90 5.02 15.42
CA TYR A 131 -0.84 4.86 14.43
C TYR A 131 -1.23 3.78 13.43
N ILE A 132 -1.09 4.09 12.16
CA ILE A 132 -1.51 3.23 11.03
C ILE A 132 -0.25 2.67 10.39
N PHE A 133 -0.19 1.35 10.26
CA PHE A 133 0.94 0.63 9.69
C PHE A 133 0.53 0.00 8.35
N SER A 134 1.05 0.51 7.24
CA SER A 134 1.03 -0.19 5.96
C SER A 134 2.24 -1.11 5.92
N VAL A 135 2.03 -2.41 6.07
CA VAL A 135 3.11 -3.40 6.13
C VAL A 135 3.01 -4.38 4.98
N GLY A 136 4.14 -4.90 4.51
CA GLY A 136 4.14 -5.91 3.47
C GLY A 136 5.49 -6.15 2.82
N CYS A 137 5.49 -7.05 1.83
CA CYS A 137 6.65 -7.33 0.99
C CYS A 137 6.72 -6.38 -0.21
N ALA A 138 7.88 -6.38 -0.88
CA ALA A 138 8.14 -5.56 -2.06
C ALA A 138 9.30 -6.11 -2.90
N GLY A 139 9.40 -5.66 -4.13
CA GLY A 139 10.58 -5.83 -4.97
C GLY A 139 11.66 -4.80 -4.65
N SER A 140 12.90 -5.24 -4.57
CA SER A 140 14.08 -4.43 -4.30
C SER A 140 14.50 -3.61 -5.51
N ALA A 141 14.79 -2.33 -5.33
CA ALA A 141 15.43 -1.51 -6.35
C ALA A 141 16.91 -1.90 -6.50
N VAL A 142 17.30 -2.30 -7.72
CA VAL A 142 18.70 -2.65 -8.03
C VAL A 142 19.64 -1.49 -7.65
N GLY A 143 20.71 -1.82 -6.96
CA GLY A 143 21.72 -0.85 -6.52
C GLY A 143 21.37 -0.10 -5.22
N THR A 144 20.14 -0.18 -4.73
CA THR A 144 19.70 0.48 -3.49
C THR A 144 19.42 -0.53 -2.38
N THR A 145 18.56 -1.50 -2.64
CA THR A 145 18.12 -2.49 -1.65
C THR A 145 18.57 -3.90 -2.01
N VAL A 146 18.70 -4.76 -1.00
CA VAL A 146 18.92 -6.20 -1.16
C VAL A 146 17.77 -6.97 -0.55
N MET A 147 17.56 -8.19 -0.97
CA MET A 147 16.55 -9.07 -0.39
C MET A 147 16.78 -9.28 1.10
N GLY A 148 15.75 -9.07 1.91
CA GLY A 148 15.79 -9.06 3.36
C GLY A 148 15.84 -7.68 4.01
N ASP A 149 16.16 -6.61 3.25
CA ASP A 149 16.06 -5.23 3.75
C ASP A 149 14.63 -4.88 4.17
N VAL A 150 14.51 -3.99 5.15
CA VAL A 150 13.24 -3.35 5.50
C VAL A 150 13.32 -1.85 5.24
N VAL A 151 12.44 -1.35 4.41
CA VAL A 151 12.36 0.06 4.05
C VAL A 151 11.32 0.76 4.92
N VAL A 152 11.71 1.80 5.62
CA VAL A 152 10.82 2.80 6.20
C VAL A 152 10.60 3.84 5.10
N ALA A 153 9.41 3.86 4.51
CA ALA A 153 9.14 4.75 3.40
C ALA A 153 8.99 6.20 3.87
N SER A 154 9.55 7.13 3.10
CA SER A 154 9.38 8.58 3.29
C SER A 154 8.42 9.20 2.28
N ALA A 155 8.18 8.52 1.17
CA ALA A 155 7.19 8.88 0.17
C ALA A 155 6.70 7.62 -0.57
N ALA A 156 5.49 7.69 -1.12
CA ALA A 156 4.94 6.73 -2.06
C ALA A 156 4.67 7.43 -3.41
N VAL A 157 5.03 6.79 -4.51
CA VAL A 157 4.86 7.31 -5.88
C VAL A 157 3.98 6.35 -6.66
N ASP A 158 3.00 6.89 -7.39
CA ASP A 158 2.15 6.11 -8.31
C ASP A 158 2.87 5.84 -9.63
N TYR A 159 3.25 4.59 -9.85
CA TYR A 159 3.93 4.16 -11.08
C TYR A 159 3.03 4.23 -12.32
N ASP A 160 1.74 4.03 -12.16
CA ASP A 160 0.81 3.92 -13.28
C ASP A 160 0.19 5.25 -13.71
N LEU A 161 0.16 6.25 -12.81
CA LEU A 161 -0.40 7.56 -13.10
C LEU A 161 0.56 8.38 -13.98
N GLY A 162 0.09 8.83 -15.13
CA GLY A 162 0.86 9.62 -16.07
C GLY A 162 0.71 9.13 -17.51
N HIS A 163 1.53 9.68 -18.39
CA HIS A 163 1.57 9.29 -19.80
C HIS A 163 2.66 8.24 -20.02
N ARG A 164 2.32 7.17 -20.74
CA ARG A 164 3.26 6.13 -21.14
C ARG A 164 3.18 5.84 -22.62
N ALA A 165 4.34 5.56 -23.23
CA ALA A 165 4.45 5.05 -24.59
C ALA A 165 4.86 3.58 -24.59
N ASP A 166 4.51 2.85 -25.65
CA ASP A 166 5.08 1.52 -25.91
C ASP A 166 6.55 1.68 -26.30
N ALA A 167 7.46 1.01 -25.60
CA ALA A 167 8.90 1.07 -25.87
C ALA A 167 9.26 0.72 -27.32
N ARG A 168 8.48 -0.17 -27.96
CA ARG A 168 8.70 -0.59 -29.37
C ARG A 168 8.35 0.50 -30.40
N GLU A 169 7.62 1.54 -30.00
CA GLU A 169 7.21 2.66 -30.86
C GLU A 169 8.10 3.89 -30.68
N LEU A 170 9.00 3.85 -29.70
CA LEU A 170 9.98 4.91 -29.49
C LEU A 170 11.10 4.84 -30.52
N SER A 171 11.61 6.01 -30.96
CA SER A 171 12.73 6.09 -31.88
C SER A 171 14.05 5.65 -31.25
N ASP A 172 14.17 5.80 -29.93
CA ASP A 172 15.27 5.33 -29.09
C ASP A 172 14.72 4.22 -28.19
N PRO A 173 15.15 2.97 -28.33
CA PRO A 173 14.69 1.85 -27.52
C PRO A 173 15.12 1.97 -26.05
N ASP A 174 16.14 2.78 -25.75
CA ASP A 174 16.64 3.01 -24.38
C ASP A 174 16.02 4.24 -23.73
N ALA A 175 15.10 4.95 -24.40
CA ALA A 175 14.40 6.08 -23.84
C ALA A 175 13.39 5.64 -22.77
N LEU A 176 13.16 6.50 -21.78
CA LEU A 176 12.09 6.30 -20.79
C LEU A 176 10.74 6.19 -21.50
N THR A 177 9.90 5.30 -21.03
CA THR A 177 8.52 5.13 -21.55
C THR A 177 7.51 5.96 -20.78
N TRP A 178 7.88 6.50 -19.63
CA TRP A 178 7.08 7.43 -18.84
C TRP A 178 7.42 8.88 -19.20
N PHE A 179 6.37 9.71 -19.31
CA PHE A 179 6.47 11.13 -19.60
C PHE A 179 5.79 11.92 -18.48
N HIS A 180 6.56 12.79 -17.86
CA HIS A 180 6.08 13.67 -16.79
C HIS A 180 5.08 14.70 -17.30
N GLU A 181 3.99 14.87 -16.55
CA GLU A 181 2.99 15.92 -16.76
C GLU A 181 2.64 16.56 -15.42
N GLU A 182 2.89 17.85 -15.29
CA GLU A 182 2.70 18.61 -14.03
C GLU A 182 1.27 18.50 -13.46
N GLU A 183 0.26 18.23 -14.29
CA GLU A 183 -1.13 18.08 -13.83
C GLU A 183 -1.36 16.88 -12.92
N PHE A 184 -0.46 15.90 -12.91
CA PHE A 184 -0.54 14.70 -12.07
C PHE A 184 0.26 14.80 -10.76
N ASP A 185 1.11 15.83 -10.58
CA ASP A 185 2.06 15.91 -9.46
C ASP A 185 1.39 15.75 -8.08
N ASP A 186 0.25 16.40 -7.88
CA ASP A 186 -0.47 16.35 -6.59
C ASP A 186 -1.05 14.97 -6.25
N ALA A 187 -1.31 14.13 -7.27
CA ALA A 187 -1.89 12.81 -7.13
C ALA A 187 -0.86 11.68 -7.27
N ALA A 188 0.24 11.95 -7.97
CA ALA A 188 1.27 10.94 -8.28
C ALA A 188 2.21 10.67 -7.10
N VAL A 189 2.28 11.56 -6.11
CA VAL A 189 3.19 11.39 -4.96
C VAL A 189 2.55 11.82 -3.65
N VAL A 190 2.67 10.96 -2.64
CA VAL A 190 2.35 11.29 -1.24
C VAL A 190 3.63 11.24 -0.42
N ARG A 191 4.00 12.38 0.19
CA ARG A 191 5.10 12.44 1.14
C ARG A 191 4.59 12.20 2.55
N LEU A 192 5.22 11.29 3.28
CA LEU A 192 4.88 10.99 4.65
C LEU A 192 5.41 12.08 5.60
N ASP A 193 4.87 12.12 6.83
CA ASP A 193 5.32 13.10 7.82
C ASP A 193 6.81 12.90 8.16
N PRO A 194 7.68 13.87 7.87
CA PRO A 194 9.12 13.69 8.01
C PRO A 194 9.56 13.54 9.48
N GLN A 195 8.79 14.06 10.45
CA GLN A 195 9.13 13.92 11.87
C GLN A 195 8.80 12.50 12.33
N LEU A 196 7.66 11.95 11.90
CA LEU A 196 7.30 10.56 12.17
C LEU A 196 8.29 9.60 11.53
N VAL A 197 8.60 9.78 10.24
CA VAL A 197 9.56 8.94 9.49
C VAL A 197 10.92 8.92 10.19
N GLN A 198 11.47 10.06 10.56
CA GLN A 198 12.76 10.14 11.25
C GLN A 198 12.73 9.53 12.65
N ARG A 199 11.64 9.68 13.38
CA ARG A 199 11.44 9.06 14.70
C ARG A 199 11.40 7.54 14.60
N VAL A 200 10.62 7.01 13.65
CA VAL A 200 10.55 5.57 13.33
C VAL A 200 11.94 5.06 12.98
N TYR A 201 12.60 5.69 12.00
CA TYR A 201 13.91 5.24 11.54
C TYR A 201 14.96 5.24 12.67
N ALA A 202 15.00 6.28 13.49
CA ALA A 202 15.93 6.36 14.62
C ALA A 202 15.75 5.21 15.63
N LEU A 203 14.51 4.72 15.78
CA LEU A 203 14.19 3.60 16.68
C LEU A 203 14.67 2.26 16.14
N VAL A 204 14.61 2.05 14.81
CA VAL A 204 14.74 0.71 14.22
C VAL A 204 15.99 0.50 13.35
N LYS A 205 16.71 1.56 12.96
CA LYS A 205 17.82 1.52 11.99
C LYS A 205 18.97 0.57 12.34
N ASP A 206 19.15 0.25 13.60
CA ASP A 206 20.23 -0.61 14.11
C ASP A 206 19.75 -2.03 14.46
N LEU A 207 18.50 -2.39 14.12
CA LEU A 207 17.99 -3.74 14.34
C LEU A 207 18.74 -4.75 13.45
N PRO A 208 19.13 -5.91 14.00
CA PRO A 208 19.78 -6.95 13.23
C PRO A 208 18.74 -7.66 12.35
N LEU A 209 18.88 -7.53 11.05
CA LEU A 209 18.05 -8.25 10.08
C LEU A 209 18.78 -9.49 9.57
N GLU A 210 18.00 -10.51 9.24
CA GLU A 210 18.52 -11.81 8.83
C GLU A 210 18.38 -12.00 7.30
N THR A 211 19.24 -12.87 6.74
CA THR A 211 19.15 -13.34 5.37
C THR A 211 19.61 -14.78 5.29
N THR A 212 19.23 -15.51 4.23
CA THR A 212 19.66 -16.89 4.03
C THR A 212 21.01 -16.96 3.30
N GLU A 213 21.77 -18.02 3.54
CA GLU A 213 23.00 -18.29 2.79
C GLU A 213 22.74 -18.43 1.29
N ARG A 214 21.62 -19.00 0.92
CA ARG A 214 21.18 -19.15 -0.46
C ARG A 214 20.90 -17.80 -1.11
N THR A 215 20.14 -16.91 -0.44
CA THR A 215 19.87 -15.56 -0.93
C THR A 215 21.15 -14.77 -1.12
N ARG A 216 22.08 -14.83 -0.16
CA ARG A 216 23.39 -14.19 -0.24
C ARG A 216 24.19 -14.68 -1.45
N SER A 217 24.27 -16.00 -1.64
CA SER A 217 24.97 -16.62 -2.76
C SER A 217 24.34 -16.25 -4.10
N TYR A 218 23.01 -16.21 -4.15
CA TYR A 218 22.26 -15.83 -5.34
C TYR A 218 22.53 -14.36 -5.71
N MET A 219 22.38 -13.44 -4.79
CA MET A 219 22.69 -12.01 -4.99
C MET A 219 24.14 -11.80 -5.47
N SER A 220 25.08 -12.47 -4.83
CA SER A 220 26.49 -12.42 -5.23
C SER A 220 26.70 -12.88 -6.68
N SER A 221 26.06 -13.95 -7.08
CA SER A 221 26.20 -14.49 -8.44
C SER A 221 25.53 -13.62 -9.51
N CYS A 222 24.39 -13.00 -9.19
CA CYS A 222 23.65 -12.17 -10.13
C CYS A 222 24.27 -10.80 -10.38
N PHE A 223 25.06 -10.30 -9.42
CA PHE A 223 25.66 -8.96 -9.47
C PHE A 223 27.19 -8.98 -9.38
N ASP A 224 27.81 -10.09 -9.84
CA ASP A 224 29.28 -10.25 -9.90
C ASP A 224 30.02 -9.91 -8.59
N GLY A 225 29.39 -10.18 -7.44
CA GLY A 225 29.92 -9.87 -6.12
C GLY A 225 30.01 -8.38 -5.80
N ALA A 226 29.19 -7.54 -6.45
CA ALA A 226 29.14 -6.11 -6.16
C ALA A 226 28.88 -5.86 -4.66
N GLU A 227 29.60 -4.93 -4.06
CA GLU A 227 29.58 -4.67 -2.61
C GLU A 227 28.16 -4.43 -2.07
N TRP A 228 27.35 -3.65 -2.78
CA TRP A 228 25.97 -3.37 -2.39
C TRP A 228 25.10 -4.64 -2.37
N ALA A 229 25.36 -5.62 -3.26
CA ALA A 229 24.55 -6.82 -3.42
C ALA A 229 24.88 -7.92 -2.41
N VAL A 230 26.08 -7.88 -1.82
CA VAL A 230 26.57 -8.91 -0.88
C VAL A 230 26.56 -8.47 0.58
N ARG A 231 26.12 -7.24 0.86
CA ARG A 231 25.97 -6.75 2.24
C ARG A 231 24.87 -7.50 2.99
N ASP A 232 24.93 -7.46 4.31
CA ASP A 232 23.82 -7.89 5.14
C ASP A 232 22.61 -6.97 4.97
N PRO A 233 21.37 -7.47 5.16
CA PRO A 233 20.20 -6.65 5.13
C PRO A 233 20.19 -5.63 6.28
N ILE A 234 19.61 -4.47 6.02
CA ILE A 234 19.51 -3.36 6.95
C ILE A 234 18.12 -2.72 6.90
N VAL A 235 17.79 -1.95 7.93
CA VAL A 235 16.68 -1.00 7.85
C VAL A 235 17.18 0.28 7.21
N LEU A 236 16.47 0.78 6.18
CA LEU A 236 16.85 2.01 5.48
C LEU A 236 15.64 2.91 5.20
N LEU A 237 15.91 4.19 4.96
CA LEU A 237 14.92 5.13 4.43
C LEU A 237 14.86 5.00 2.91
N GLY A 238 13.66 5.12 2.34
CA GLY A 238 13.49 5.06 0.89
C GLY A 238 12.14 5.55 0.42
N THR A 239 12.00 5.67 -0.90
CA THR A 239 10.72 5.90 -1.56
C THR A 239 10.19 4.59 -2.11
N THR A 240 8.91 4.29 -1.84
CA THR A 240 8.20 3.16 -2.46
C THR A 240 7.54 3.62 -3.76
N VAL A 241 7.52 2.75 -4.77
CA VAL A 241 6.86 2.99 -6.06
C VAL A 241 5.78 1.95 -6.27
N THR A 242 4.54 2.41 -6.31
CA THR A 242 3.33 1.58 -6.36
C THR A 242 2.83 1.39 -7.78
N GLY A 243 2.66 0.16 -8.24
CA GLY A 243 2.03 -0.17 -9.52
C GLY A 243 1.04 -1.33 -9.40
N ASP A 244 -0.10 -1.27 -10.12
CA ASP A 244 -1.04 -2.40 -10.17
C ASP A 244 -0.48 -3.61 -10.93
N ASN A 245 0.58 -3.40 -11.71
CA ASN A 245 1.29 -4.47 -12.37
C ASN A 245 2.47 -4.93 -11.51
N TYR A 246 2.59 -6.23 -11.32
CA TYR A 246 3.84 -6.81 -10.88
C TYR A 246 4.85 -6.72 -12.04
N TRP A 247 5.51 -5.58 -12.15
CA TRP A 247 6.50 -5.36 -13.19
C TRP A 247 7.91 -5.78 -12.74
N LYS A 248 8.73 -6.13 -13.71
CA LYS A 248 10.14 -6.46 -13.52
C LYS A 248 10.90 -6.22 -14.81
N GLY A 249 11.97 -5.47 -14.73
CA GLY A 249 12.82 -5.20 -15.88
C GLY A 249 13.58 -3.88 -15.77
N GLN A 250 14.67 -3.78 -16.53
CA GLN A 250 15.54 -2.60 -16.52
C GLN A 250 14.81 -1.32 -16.90
N HIS A 251 13.96 -1.37 -17.92
CA HIS A 251 13.17 -0.21 -18.36
C HIS A 251 12.21 0.30 -17.29
N ASP A 252 11.51 -0.61 -16.60
CA ASP A 252 10.58 -0.25 -15.55
C ASP A 252 11.32 0.30 -14.32
N HIS A 253 12.47 -0.29 -14.00
CA HIS A 253 13.37 0.22 -12.97
C HIS A 253 13.83 1.67 -13.28
N GLU A 254 14.27 1.95 -14.51
CA GLU A 254 14.71 3.28 -14.93
C GLU A 254 13.56 4.30 -14.92
N ASN A 255 12.35 3.90 -15.32
CA ASN A 255 11.16 4.74 -15.19
C ASN A 255 10.87 5.07 -13.71
N ALA A 256 10.90 4.06 -12.82
CA ALA A 256 10.68 4.26 -11.38
C ALA A 256 11.71 5.21 -10.77
N LEU A 257 12.99 5.02 -11.13
CA LEU A 257 14.07 5.89 -10.69
C LEU A 257 13.88 7.34 -11.18
N ALA A 258 13.51 7.52 -12.46
CA ALA A 258 13.25 8.82 -13.04
C ALA A 258 12.04 9.52 -12.38
N MET A 259 10.97 8.78 -12.06
CA MET A 259 9.80 9.30 -11.36
C MET A 259 10.17 9.83 -9.98
N VAL A 260 10.87 9.03 -9.19
CA VAL A 260 11.30 9.44 -7.82
C VAL A 260 12.18 10.68 -7.86
N GLN A 261 13.07 10.80 -8.86
CA GLN A 261 13.91 11.98 -9.05
C GLN A 261 13.11 13.20 -9.50
N THR A 262 12.18 13.03 -10.45
CA THR A 262 11.36 14.12 -10.99
C THR A 262 10.42 14.70 -9.95
N TYR A 263 9.84 13.85 -9.11
CA TYR A 263 8.98 14.29 -8.01
C TYR A 263 9.75 14.81 -6.78
N ASP A 264 11.08 14.91 -6.84
CA ASP A 264 11.94 15.39 -5.74
C ASP A 264 11.59 14.70 -4.40
N CYS A 265 11.53 13.37 -4.44
CA CYS A 265 11.25 12.57 -3.25
C CYS A 265 12.38 12.69 -2.22
N PRO A 266 12.09 12.67 -0.90
CA PRO A 266 13.12 12.95 0.13
C PRO A 266 14.22 11.89 0.19
N ASP A 267 13.91 10.65 -0.15
CA ASP A 267 14.85 9.53 -0.14
C ASP A 267 14.84 8.78 -1.48
N PRO A 268 15.90 8.03 -1.82
CA PRO A 268 16.01 7.32 -3.09
C PRO A 268 14.88 6.31 -3.33
N TYR A 269 14.64 5.97 -4.60
CA TYR A 269 13.86 4.79 -4.96
C TYR A 269 14.46 3.55 -4.30
N ALA A 270 13.67 2.86 -3.50
CA ALA A 270 14.12 1.71 -2.71
C ALA A 270 13.35 0.43 -3.01
N VAL A 271 12.03 0.51 -3.15
CA VAL A 271 11.19 -0.67 -3.37
C VAL A 271 10.02 -0.37 -4.29
N THR A 272 9.53 -1.42 -4.97
CA THR A 272 8.29 -1.41 -5.73
C THR A 272 7.29 -2.39 -5.13
N GLU A 273 6.02 -1.99 -5.10
CA GLU A 273 4.92 -2.75 -4.52
C GLU A 273 3.59 -2.37 -5.21
N MET A 274 2.45 -2.82 -4.69
CA MET A 274 1.19 -2.70 -5.43
C MET A 274 0.10 -1.87 -4.71
N GLU A 275 0.34 -1.27 -3.51
CA GLU A 275 -0.76 -0.70 -2.70
C GLU A 275 -0.47 0.63 -1.97
N ASP A 276 0.79 0.95 -1.66
CA ASP A 276 1.07 2.00 -0.66
C ASP A 276 0.54 3.39 -1.03
N ILE A 277 0.62 3.81 -2.30
CA ILE A 277 0.04 5.10 -2.70
C ILE A 277 -1.46 5.17 -2.42
N ALA A 278 -2.17 4.05 -2.61
CA ALA A 278 -3.60 3.96 -2.39
C ALA A 278 -3.97 3.99 -0.90
N VAL A 279 -3.17 3.34 -0.05
CA VAL A 279 -3.30 3.43 1.41
C VAL A 279 -3.00 4.85 1.88
N CYS A 280 -1.91 5.46 1.38
CA CYS A 280 -1.52 6.84 1.70
C CYS A 280 -2.65 7.83 1.37
N GLU A 281 -3.25 7.75 0.18
CA GLU A 281 -4.35 8.63 -0.22
C GLU A 281 -5.60 8.40 0.65
N ALA A 282 -5.98 7.15 0.95
CA ALA A 282 -7.11 6.87 1.81
C ALA A 282 -6.92 7.42 3.24
N VAL A 283 -5.73 7.27 3.81
CA VAL A 283 -5.37 7.80 5.14
C VAL A 283 -5.29 9.33 5.14
N LYS A 284 -4.72 9.92 4.09
CA LYS A 284 -4.66 11.38 3.87
C LYS A 284 -6.05 12.02 3.84
N LEU A 285 -7.03 11.39 3.14
CA LEU A 285 -8.42 11.84 3.11
C LEU A 285 -9.09 11.83 4.49
N ARG A 286 -8.60 11.02 5.43
CA ARG A 286 -9.08 10.99 6.82
C ARG A 286 -8.33 11.96 7.74
N GLY A 287 -7.31 12.66 7.24
CA GLY A 287 -6.49 13.59 8.01
C GLY A 287 -5.54 12.91 8.99
N LEU A 288 -5.14 11.65 8.73
CA LEU A 288 -4.31 10.83 9.61
C LEU A 288 -2.92 10.54 9.02
N LEU A 289 -2.47 11.31 8.02
CA LEU A 289 -1.20 11.07 7.34
C LEU A 289 0.01 11.26 8.28
N ASP A 290 -0.12 12.11 9.29
CA ASP A 290 0.88 12.33 10.34
C ASP A 290 1.04 11.14 11.32
N ARG A 291 0.22 10.10 11.14
CA ARG A 291 0.23 8.86 11.92
C ARG A 291 0.46 7.61 11.07
N LEU A 292 0.72 7.78 9.77
CA LEU A 292 0.95 6.67 8.85
C LEU A 292 2.43 6.29 8.80
N ILE A 293 2.69 5.01 9.03
CA ILE A 293 4.00 4.36 8.92
C ILE A 293 3.92 3.32 7.81
N VAL A 294 4.80 3.40 6.83
CA VAL A 294 4.88 2.44 5.73
C VAL A 294 6.18 1.66 5.85
N LEU A 295 6.06 0.33 5.95
CA LEU A 295 7.16 -0.62 6.07
C LEU A 295 7.07 -1.69 4.99
N ARG A 296 8.11 -1.79 4.18
CA ARG A 296 8.21 -2.83 3.15
C ARG A 296 9.49 -3.64 3.30
N CYS A 297 9.38 -4.96 3.31
CA CYS A 297 10.54 -5.84 3.25
C CYS A 297 10.76 -6.37 1.83
N SER A 298 12.02 -6.44 1.45
CA SER A 298 12.44 -6.85 0.12
C SER A 298 12.47 -8.37 -0.02
N VAL A 299 11.72 -8.93 -0.99
CA VAL A 299 11.62 -10.38 -1.22
C VAL A 299 12.09 -10.83 -2.60
N ASN A 300 12.23 -9.91 -3.56
CA ASN A 300 12.71 -10.16 -4.92
C ASN A 300 13.33 -8.89 -5.49
N MET A 301 14.01 -8.99 -6.62
CA MET A 301 14.55 -7.81 -7.31
C MET A 301 13.60 -7.31 -8.38
N ASP A 302 13.59 -6.00 -8.63
CA ASP A 302 12.77 -5.33 -9.65
C ASP A 302 13.30 -5.46 -11.09
N ALA A 303 14.49 -6.06 -11.26
CA ALA A 303 15.09 -6.32 -12.57
C ALA A 303 15.33 -7.82 -12.78
N PHE A 304 15.47 -8.22 -14.04
CA PHE A 304 15.84 -9.57 -14.39
C PHE A 304 17.33 -9.83 -14.09
N MET A 305 17.61 -10.97 -13.50
CA MET A 305 18.94 -11.35 -13.05
C MET A 305 19.37 -12.67 -13.65
N GLY A 306 20.69 -12.88 -13.76
CA GLY A 306 21.26 -14.16 -14.17
C GLY A 306 20.86 -14.63 -15.58
N GLY A 307 20.48 -13.71 -16.48
CA GLY A 307 20.04 -14.05 -17.84
C GLY A 307 18.57 -14.49 -17.94
N ALA A 308 17.79 -14.33 -16.89
CA ALA A 308 16.34 -14.54 -16.95
C ALA A 308 15.69 -13.57 -17.95
N THR A 309 14.61 -14.04 -18.58
CA THR A 309 13.75 -13.24 -19.44
C THR A 309 12.31 -13.32 -18.94
N PRO A 310 11.42 -12.41 -19.35
CA PRO A 310 10.00 -12.49 -18.99
C PRO A 310 9.36 -13.83 -19.31
N GLU A 311 9.74 -14.44 -20.42
CA GLU A 311 9.22 -15.74 -20.86
C GLU A 311 9.61 -16.85 -19.89
N ILE A 312 10.88 -16.87 -19.44
CA ILE A 312 11.39 -17.82 -18.46
C ILE A 312 10.68 -17.62 -17.11
N LEU A 313 10.61 -16.37 -16.64
CA LEU A 313 10.08 -16.05 -15.32
C LEU A 313 8.59 -16.40 -15.18
N TRP A 314 7.80 -16.14 -16.22
CA TRP A 314 6.35 -16.33 -16.18
C TRP A 314 5.84 -17.53 -16.99
N GLY A 315 6.76 -18.41 -17.43
CA GLY A 315 6.41 -19.71 -18.03
C GLY A 315 5.77 -19.65 -19.40
N ASN A 316 6.01 -18.59 -20.17
CA ASN A 316 5.47 -18.43 -21.53
C ASN A 316 6.33 -19.04 -22.63
N ASP A 317 7.51 -19.56 -22.31
CA ASP A 317 8.44 -20.17 -23.26
C ASP A 317 8.14 -21.65 -23.54
N GLY A 318 7.24 -22.25 -22.76
CA GLY A 318 6.88 -23.66 -22.88
C GLY A 318 7.99 -24.61 -22.41
N THR A 319 9.02 -24.10 -21.75
CA THR A 319 10.08 -24.92 -21.17
C THR A 319 9.85 -25.09 -19.67
N ASP A 320 9.89 -26.33 -19.22
CA ASP A 320 9.93 -26.75 -17.82
C ASP A 320 11.41 -26.74 -17.36
N ASP A 321 12.15 -25.66 -17.69
CA ASP A 321 13.56 -25.68 -17.43
C ASP A 321 13.89 -25.35 -15.95
N GLN A 322 15.07 -25.78 -15.54
CA GLN A 322 15.56 -25.63 -14.17
C GLN A 322 15.66 -24.14 -13.77
N LEU A 323 15.91 -23.25 -14.73
CA LEU A 323 16.09 -21.84 -14.50
C LEU A 323 14.76 -21.19 -14.04
N SER A 324 13.64 -21.48 -14.74
CA SER A 324 12.29 -21.03 -14.33
C SER A 324 11.94 -21.51 -12.92
N GLN A 325 12.26 -22.76 -12.60
CA GLN A 325 12.03 -23.30 -11.26
C GLN A 325 12.94 -22.64 -10.20
N ASP A 326 14.17 -22.30 -10.55
CA ASP A 326 15.09 -21.68 -9.62
C ASP A 326 14.69 -20.22 -9.33
N TYR A 327 14.19 -19.48 -10.32
CA TYR A 327 13.66 -18.13 -10.11
C TYR A 327 12.41 -18.11 -9.26
N SER A 328 11.48 -19.05 -9.45
CA SER A 328 10.28 -19.15 -8.60
C SER A 328 10.62 -19.55 -7.16
N LYS A 329 11.77 -20.20 -6.93
CA LYS A 329 12.26 -20.56 -5.60
C LYS A 329 13.05 -19.45 -4.91
N GLU A 330 13.48 -18.43 -5.63
CA GLU A 330 14.22 -17.30 -5.07
C GLU A 330 13.41 -16.60 -3.97
N ALA A 331 12.23 -16.11 -4.34
CA ALA A 331 11.33 -15.45 -3.41
C ALA A 331 10.88 -16.38 -2.27
N ALA A 332 10.67 -17.66 -2.55
CA ALA A 332 10.24 -18.64 -1.55
C ALA A 332 11.29 -18.93 -0.47
N ASP A 333 12.59 -18.78 -0.79
CA ASP A 333 13.67 -19.01 0.19
C ASP A 333 13.83 -17.83 1.16
N ILE A 334 13.77 -16.60 0.67
CA ILE A 334 13.91 -15.39 1.49
C ILE A 334 12.59 -14.97 2.14
N PHE A 335 11.44 -15.34 1.56
CA PHE A 335 10.16 -14.79 1.94
C PHE A 335 9.84 -14.94 3.43
N PRO A 336 9.96 -16.12 4.08
CA PRO A 336 9.70 -16.24 5.52
C PRO A 336 10.62 -15.34 6.35
N THR A 337 11.92 -15.34 6.05
CA THR A 337 12.93 -14.51 6.75
C THR A 337 12.63 -13.02 6.57
N ALA A 338 12.21 -12.59 5.38
CA ALA A 338 11.82 -11.21 5.12
C ALA A 338 10.55 -10.82 5.91
N MET A 339 9.57 -11.74 6.05
CA MET A 339 8.40 -11.50 6.91
C MET A 339 8.80 -11.36 8.38
N GLU A 340 9.73 -12.19 8.86
CA GLU A 340 10.30 -12.08 10.20
C GLU A 340 11.04 -10.74 10.39
N ASN A 341 11.81 -10.28 9.41
CA ASN A 341 12.46 -8.97 9.43
C ASN A 341 11.45 -7.83 9.48
N ASN A 342 10.40 -7.88 8.64
CA ASN A 342 9.32 -6.88 8.65
C ASN A 342 8.62 -6.85 10.01
N PHE A 343 8.30 -8.02 10.56
CA PHE A 343 7.69 -8.15 11.87
C PHE A 343 8.60 -7.63 12.99
N LEU A 344 9.89 -7.94 12.99
CA LEU A 344 10.85 -7.41 13.96
C LEU A 344 10.85 -5.87 14.00
N VAL A 345 10.89 -5.25 12.82
CA VAL A 345 10.85 -3.79 12.69
C VAL A 345 9.50 -3.24 13.12
N GLY A 346 8.41 -3.80 12.60
CA GLY A 346 7.06 -3.35 12.89
C GLY A 346 6.67 -3.53 14.35
N SER A 347 6.94 -4.69 14.96
CA SER A 347 6.64 -4.97 16.36
C SER A 347 7.43 -4.07 17.31
N THR A 348 8.70 -3.77 17.01
CA THR A 348 9.49 -2.82 17.81
C THR A 348 8.81 -1.45 17.88
N ILE A 349 8.22 -0.96 16.78
CA ILE A 349 7.52 0.33 16.77
C ILE A 349 6.17 0.21 17.47
N ILE A 350 5.40 -0.85 17.18
CA ILE A 350 4.09 -1.11 17.80
C ILE A 350 4.23 -1.18 19.33
N ASP A 351 5.20 -1.89 19.83
CA ASP A 351 5.45 -2.01 21.26
C ASP A 351 5.77 -0.65 21.90
N ALA A 352 6.57 0.18 21.22
CA ALA A 352 6.87 1.54 21.69
C ALA A 352 5.61 2.41 21.75
N VAL A 353 4.71 2.29 20.76
CA VAL A 353 3.40 2.98 20.75
C VAL A 353 2.53 2.49 21.92
N LEU A 354 2.39 1.18 22.10
CA LEU A 354 1.53 0.60 23.13
C LEU A 354 2.03 0.92 24.57
N GLN A 355 3.35 1.02 24.74
CA GLN A 355 3.99 1.40 26.00
C GLN A 355 3.98 2.91 26.28
N GLY A 356 3.54 3.73 25.30
CA GLY A 356 3.53 5.19 25.40
C GLY A 356 4.94 5.81 25.41
N SER A 357 5.92 5.12 24.85
CA SER A 357 7.31 5.57 24.72
C SER A 357 7.66 6.08 23.31
N PHE A 358 6.67 6.10 22.42
CA PHE A 358 6.78 6.52 21.03
C PHE A 358 6.23 7.94 20.80
#